data_83e1f2ed9f63fa3c79d2f69e9246e8ec
#
_entry.id   83e1f2ed9f63fa3c79d2f69e9246e8ec
#
_cell.length_a   1.000
_cell.length_b   1.000
_cell.length_c   1.000
_cell.angle_alpha   90.00
_cell.angle_beta   90.00
_cell.angle_gamma   90.00
#
_symmetry.space_group_name_H-M   'P 1'
#
loop_
_entity.id
_entity.type
_entity.pdbx_description
1 polymer ?
#
loop_
_entity_poly.entity_id
_entity_poly.type
_entity_poly.pdbx_seq_one_letter_code
_entity_poly.pdbx_strand_id
1 'polypeptide(L)'
;MLHRPLIQHCKSCGSAVTYRVPDDGDTRERAVCNACHTIHYENPLNVVGTVPVWGDKVLLCKRNIEPRFGKWTLPAGFMELNETVAQGAARETVEEAGAQFEMQELFTLMNVTRVGQVHFFYR
;
A
#
# COMPACT_ATOMS: atom_id res chain seq x y z
N MET A 1 -15.07 -8.42 3.72
CA MET A 1 -14.62 -7.08 3.34
C MET A 1 -13.87 -6.46 4.51
N LEU A 2 -12.65 -6.03 4.27
CA LEU A 2 -11.87 -5.34 5.29
C LEU A 2 -12.18 -3.85 5.22
N HIS A 3 -12.68 -3.31 6.31
CA HIS A 3 -12.91 -1.86 6.44
C HIS A 3 -11.76 -1.24 7.21
N ARG A 4 -11.26 -0.10 6.75
CA ARG A 4 -10.36 0.70 7.56
C ARG A 4 -11.17 1.33 8.69
N PRO A 5 -10.63 1.35 9.92
CA PRO A 5 -11.27 2.10 10.99
C PRO A 5 -11.40 3.57 10.60
N LEU A 6 -12.48 4.20 11.05
CA LEU A 6 -12.62 5.64 10.88
C LEU A 6 -11.54 6.36 11.69
N ILE A 7 -11.07 7.48 11.16
CA ILE A 7 -10.15 8.37 11.87
C ILE A 7 -10.90 8.99 13.04
N GLN A 8 -10.34 8.94 14.23
CA GLN A 8 -10.95 9.50 15.43
C GLN A 8 -10.26 10.78 15.90
N HIS A 9 -8.96 10.89 15.66
CA HIS A 9 -8.14 12.02 16.13
C HIS A 9 -7.28 12.58 15.02
N CYS A 10 -7.08 13.89 15.09
CA CYS A 10 -6.23 14.61 14.15
C CYS A 10 -4.76 14.25 14.38
N LYS A 11 -4.06 13.86 13.32
CA LYS A 11 -2.63 13.55 13.41
C LYS A 11 -1.75 14.79 13.58
N SER A 12 -2.29 15.99 13.35
CA SER A 12 -1.55 17.25 13.51
C SER A 12 -1.62 17.79 14.93
N CYS A 13 -2.80 17.76 15.57
CA CYS A 13 -2.98 18.36 16.90
C CYS A 13 -3.58 17.40 17.95
N GLY A 14 -3.99 16.21 17.56
CA GLY A 14 -4.53 15.21 18.48
C GLY A 14 -6.00 15.41 18.86
N SER A 15 -6.65 16.48 18.44
CA SER A 15 -8.04 16.73 18.75
C SER A 15 -8.98 15.82 17.96
N ALA A 16 -10.23 15.72 18.39
CA ALA A 16 -11.23 14.90 17.72
C ALA A 16 -11.53 15.42 16.31
N VAL A 17 -11.84 14.51 15.41
CA VAL A 17 -12.26 14.83 14.04
C VAL A 17 -13.73 14.49 13.84
N THR A 18 -14.36 15.15 12.86
CA THR A 18 -15.70 14.86 12.40
C THR A 18 -15.66 14.59 10.91
N TYR A 19 -16.34 13.53 10.45
CA TYR A 19 -16.48 13.26 9.02
C TYR A 19 -17.55 14.19 8.46
N ARG A 20 -17.14 15.08 7.60
CA ARG A 20 -18.02 16.04 6.91
C ARG A 20 -17.44 16.46 5.58
N VAL A 21 -18.26 17.04 4.71
CA VAL A 21 -17.80 17.62 3.47
C VAL A 21 -17.06 18.92 3.80
N PRO A 22 -15.76 19.04 3.43
CA PRO A 22 -15.02 20.28 3.69
C PRO A 22 -15.54 21.47 2.89
N ASP A 23 -15.24 22.68 3.34
CA ASP A 23 -15.68 23.94 2.70
C ASP A 23 -14.75 24.39 1.56
N ASP A 24 -13.87 23.49 1.08
CA ASP A 24 -12.84 23.79 0.08
C ASP A 24 -13.26 23.43 -1.36
N GLY A 25 -14.53 23.12 -1.57
CA GLY A 25 -15.04 22.69 -2.88
C GLY A 25 -15.09 21.18 -3.07
N ASP A 26 -14.71 20.41 -2.05
CA ASP A 26 -14.84 18.94 -2.08
C ASP A 26 -16.30 18.53 -2.11
N THR A 27 -16.56 17.32 -2.60
CA THR A 27 -17.91 16.74 -2.68
C THR A 27 -18.08 15.51 -1.81
N ARG A 28 -17.02 15.06 -1.14
CA ARG A 28 -17.02 13.85 -0.31
C ARG A 28 -16.76 14.18 1.14
N GLU A 29 -17.29 13.34 2.02
CA GLU A 29 -16.97 13.45 3.43
C GLU A 29 -15.52 13.10 3.70
N ARG A 30 -14.85 13.92 4.50
CA ARG A 30 -13.48 13.73 4.95
C ARG A 30 -13.44 13.86 6.47
N ALA A 31 -12.41 13.30 7.10
CA ALA A 31 -12.16 13.55 8.50
C ALA A 31 -11.59 14.96 8.66
N VAL A 32 -12.33 15.84 9.31
CA VAL A 32 -11.93 17.24 9.51
C VAL A 32 -11.74 17.48 11.00
N CYS A 33 -10.58 18.05 11.35
CA CYS A 33 -10.30 18.36 12.75
C CYS A 33 -11.21 19.47 13.26
N ASN A 34 -11.81 19.25 14.43
CA ASN A 34 -12.70 20.23 15.04
C ASN A 34 -11.95 21.43 15.62
N ALA A 35 -10.64 21.29 15.90
CA ALA A 35 -9.82 22.32 16.50
C ALA A 35 -8.97 23.10 15.47
N CYS A 36 -8.09 22.39 14.73
CA CYS A 36 -7.17 23.03 13.80
C CYS A 36 -7.66 23.05 12.34
N HIS A 37 -8.80 22.43 12.07
CA HIS A 37 -9.46 22.38 10.75
C HIS A 37 -8.67 21.64 9.68
N THR A 38 -7.65 20.85 10.05
CA THR A 38 -6.91 20.00 9.11
C THR A 38 -7.86 18.98 8.49
N ILE A 39 -7.79 18.86 7.17
CA ILE A 39 -8.56 17.87 6.41
C ILE A 39 -7.67 16.66 6.19
N HIS A 40 -8.16 15.48 6.57
CA HIS A 40 -7.43 14.23 6.40
C HIS A 40 -7.97 13.48 5.19
N TYR A 41 -7.14 13.36 4.17
CA TYR A 41 -7.45 12.60 2.96
C TYR A 41 -6.94 11.17 3.13
N GLU A 42 -7.75 10.22 2.68
CA GLU A 42 -7.37 8.82 2.68
C GLU A 42 -7.34 8.30 1.25
N ASN A 43 -6.22 7.66 0.91
CA ASN A 43 -6.02 7.08 -0.42
C ASN A 43 -5.79 5.58 -0.30
N PRO A 44 -5.97 4.81 -1.40
CA PRO A 44 -5.56 3.42 -1.41
C PRO A 44 -4.09 3.27 -1.03
N LEU A 45 -3.75 2.26 -0.26
CA LEU A 45 -2.37 1.93 0.02
C LEU A 45 -1.74 1.29 -1.22
N ASN A 46 -0.49 1.65 -1.49
CA ASN A 46 0.26 1.11 -2.61
C ASN A 46 1.09 -0.08 -2.16
N VAL A 47 0.86 -1.22 -2.79
CA VAL A 47 1.63 -2.44 -2.60
C VAL A 47 2.53 -2.61 -3.84
N VAL A 48 3.81 -2.82 -3.61
CA VAL A 48 4.80 -2.91 -4.68
C VAL A 48 5.55 -4.23 -4.57
N GLY A 49 5.79 -4.85 -5.69
CA GLY A 49 6.44 -6.15 -5.71
C GLY A 49 6.94 -6.55 -7.08
N THR A 50 7.41 -7.76 -7.17
CA THR A 50 7.96 -8.31 -8.40
C THR A 50 7.41 -9.69 -8.72
N VAL A 51 7.50 -10.05 -9.98
CA VAL A 51 7.33 -11.42 -10.49
C VAL A 51 8.71 -11.86 -10.96
N PRO A 52 9.58 -12.35 -10.05
CA PRO A 52 10.93 -12.74 -10.45
C PRO A 52 10.91 -14.05 -11.23
N VAL A 53 11.48 -14.02 -12.42
CA VAL A 53 11.47 -15.16 -13.34
C VAL A 53 12.88 -15.69 -13.54
N TRP A 54 13.04 -16.99 -13.44
CA TRP A 54 14.26 -17.71 -13.76
C TRP A 54 13.94 -18.89 -14.69
N GLY A 55 14.21 -18.72 -15.98
CA GLY A 55 13.82 -19.69 -16.97
C GLY A 55 12.28 -19.85 -17.01
N ASP A 56 11.79 -21.03 -16.69
CA ASP A 56 10.37 -21.34 -16.62
C ASP A 56 9.78 -21.29 -15.22
N LYS A 57 10.53 -20.71 -14.26
CA LYS A 57 10.14 -20.70 -12.84
C LYS A 57 9.92 -19.28 -12.34
N VAL A 58 9.07 -19.17 -11.35
CA VAL A 58 8.78 -17.93 -10.65
C VAL A 58 9.17 -18.08 -9.19
N LEU A 59 9.90 -17.09 -8.65
CA LEU A 59 10.25 -17.07 -7.23
C LEU A 59 9.03 -16.68 -6.40
N LEU A 60 8.70 -17.52 -5.43
CA LEU A 60 7.67 -17.25 -4.44
C LEU A 60 8.26 -17.26 -3.04
N CYS A 61 7.69 -16.46 -2.17
CA CYS A 61 8.07 -16.36 -0.77
C CYS A 61 6.98 -16.96 0.10
N LYS A 62 7.37 -17.74 1.11
CA LYS A 62 6.43 -18.28 2.07
C LYS A 62 6.23 -17.26 3.20
N ARG A 63 4.97 -16.91 3.46
CA ARG A 63 4.65 -15.92 4.49
C ARG A 63 5.01 -16.45 5.87
N ASN A 64 5.67 -15.63 6.68
CA ASN A 64 6.07 -15.94 8.04
C ASN A 64 5.31 -15.11 9.08
N ILE A 65 4.27 -14.38 8.64
CA ILE A 65 3.43 -13.54 9.49
C ILE A 65 1.96 -13.69 9.09
N GLU A 66 1.06 -13.36 10.01
CA GLU A 66 -0.36 -13.23 9.71
C GLU A 66 -0.64 -11.94 8.95
N PRO A 67 -1.68 -11.83 8.12
CA PRO A 67 -2.60 -12.91 7.76
C PRO A 67 -1.97 -13.92 6.77
N ARG A 68 -2.58 -15.10 6.65
CA ARG A 68 -2.17 -16.14 5.71
C ARG A 68 -0.76 -16.68 5.97
N PHE A 69 -0.41 -16.86 7.23
CA PHE A 69 0.84 -17.51 7.62
C PHE A 69 1.01 -18.83 6.87
N GLY A 70 2.21 -19.08 6.37
CA GLY A 70 2.56 -20.30 5.66
C GLY A 70 2.10 -20.37 4.21
N LYS A 71 1.37 -19.39 3.70
CA LYS A 71 0.97 -19.34 2.29
C LYS A 71 2.09 -18.74 1.44
N TRP A 72 2.15 -19.17 0.19
CA TRP A 72 3.12 -18.70 -0.78
C TRP A 72 2.59 -17.44 -1.47
N THR A 73 3.48 -16.49 -1.71
CA THR A 73 3.16 -15.23 -2.36
C THR A 73 4.36 -14.70 -3.15
N LEU A 74 4.08 -13.77 -4.06
CA LEU A 74 5.13 -13.01 -4.72
C LEU A 74 5.81 -12.09 -3.70
N PRO A 75 7.11 -11.77 -3.87
CA PRO A 75 7.75 -10.76 -3.04
C PRO A 75 7.05 -9.41 -3.22
N ALA A 76 6.49 -8.88 -2.14
CA ALA A 76 5.76 -7.62 -2.17
C ALA A 76 5.57 -7.06 -0.76
N GLY A 77 5.36 -5.75 -0.68
CA GLY A 77 5.06 -5.06 0.56
C GLY A 77 4.58 -3.65 0.30
N PHE A 78 4.32 -2.90 1.35
CA PHE A 78 3.87 -1.53 1.21
C PHE A 78 4.99 -0.62 0.72
N MET A 79 4.63 0.25 -0.22
CA MET A 79 5.51 1.30 -0.70
C MET A 79 5.81 2.28 0.42
N GLU A 80 7.06 2.71 0.50
CA GLU A 80 7.51 3.68 1.50
C GLU A 80 7.60 5.09 0.88
N LEU A 81 7.63 6.10 1.76
CA LEU A 81 7.87 7.46 1.31
C LEU A 81 9.29 7.58 0.73
N ASN A 82 9.46 8.51 -0.19
CA ASN A 82 10.74 8.83 -0.81
C ASN A 82 11.33 7.73 -1.70
N GLU A 83 10.52 6.80 -2.14
CA GLU A 83 10.92 5.81 -3.15
C GLU A 83 9.94 5.83 -4.32
N THR A 84 10.43 5.48 -5.48
CA THR A 84 9.57 5.23 -6.64
C THR A 84 8.91 3.87 -6.50
N VAL A 85 7.86 3.62 -7.30
CA VAL A 85 7.21 2.31 -7.33
C VAL A 85 8.21 1.20 -7.64
N ALA A 86 9.07 1.42 -8.64
CA ALA A 86 10.11 0.44 -9.02
C ALA A 86 11.13 0.22 -7.91
N GLN A 87 11.57 1.30 -7.26
CA GLN A 87 12.51 1.19 -6.13
C GLN A 87 11.91 0.41 -4.97
N GLY A 88 10.64 0.65 -4.65
CA GLY A 88 9.94 -0.09 -3.60
C GLY A 88 9.80 -1.57 -3.93
N ALA A 89 9.46 -1.90 -5.17
CA ALA A 89 9.36 -3.29 -5.63
C ALA A 89 10.72 -4.01 -5.51
N ALA A 90 11.79 -3.33 -5.90
CA ALA A 90 13.14 -3.89 -5.79
C ALA A 90 13.55 -4.10 -4.33
N ARG A 91 13.28 -3.12 -3.48
CA ARG A 91 13.59 -3.19 -2.05
C ARG A 91 12.87 -4.37 -1.39
N GLU A 92 11.57 -4.51 -1.62
CA GLU A 92 10.79 -5.62 -1.06
C GLU A 92 11.31 -6.98 -1.53
N THR A 93 11.72 -7.09 -2.78
CA THR A 93 12.27 -8.33 -3.32
C THR A 93 13.58 -8.71 -2.64
N VAL A 94 14.46 -7.73 -2.40
CA VAL A 94 15.71 -7.96 -1.67
C VAL A 94 15.44 -8.35 -0.22
N GLU A 95 14.54 -7.62 0.46
CA GLU A 95 14.22 -7.87 1.86
C GLU A 95 13.61 -9.25 2.09
N GLU A 96 12.68 -9.67 1.23
CA GLU A 96 11.93 -10.91 1.42
C GLU A 96 12.64 -12.15 0.86
N ALA A 97 13.36 -12.00 -0.25
CA ALA A 97 13.94 -13.14 -0.96
C ALA A 97 15.46 -13.15 -0.95
N GLY A 98 16.13 -12.03 -0.64
CA GLY A 98 17.58 -11.92 -0.71
C GLY A 98 18.13 -12.17 -2.11
N ALA A 99 17.30 -12.04 -3.13
CA ALA A 99 17.65 -12.43 -4.49
C ALA A 99 18.40 -11.32 -5.22
N GLN A 100 19.35 -11.73 -6.07
CA GLN A 100 19.92 -10.84 -7.09
C GLN A 100 19.05 -10.96 -8.34
N PHE A 101 18.69 -9.83 -8.92
CA PHE A 101 17.77 -9.78 -10.04
C PHE A 101 17.98 -8.51 -10.86
N GLU A 102 17.42 -8.50 -12.05
CA GLU A 102 17.42 -7.35 -12.95
C GLU A 102 15.98 -6.88 -13.09
N MET A 103 15.73 -5.60 -12.76
CA MET A 103 14.40 -5.01 -12.89
C MET A 103 14.08 -4.71 -14.35
N GLN A 104 12.90 -5.11 -14.78
CA GLN A 104 12.36 -4.80 -16.10
C GLN A 104 11.18 -3.85 -15.96
N GLU A 105 10.26 -3.87 -16.92
CA GLU A 105 9.13 -2.98 -16.94
C GLU A 105 8.00 -3.42 -15.98
N LEU A 106 7.07 -2.50 -15.74
CA LEU A 106 5.84 -2.81 -15.03
C LEU A 106 5.10 -3.93 -15.75
N PHE A 107 4.85 -5.02 -15.05
CA PHE A 107 4.17 -6.19 -15.57
C PHE A 107 2.65 -6.05 -15.44
N THR A 108 2.18 -5.68 -14.26
CA THR A 108 0.74 -5.52 -14.03
C THR A 108 0.46 -4.53 -12.90
N LEU A 109 -0.71 -3.91 -13.00
CA LEU A 109 -1.31 -3.10 -11.96
C LEU A 109 -2.66 -3.70 -11.63
N MET A 110 -2.92 -3.97 -10.36
CA MET A 110 -4.18 -4.55 -9.91
C MET A 110 -4.86 -3.63 -8.91
N ASN A 111 -6.13 -3.35 -9.17
CA ASN A 111 -6.97 -2.60 -8.23
C ASN A 111 -7.61 -3.60 -7.27
N VAL A 112 -7.26 -3.49 -6.00
CA VAL A 112 -7.82 -4.35 -4.96
C VAL A 112 -8.71 -3.49 -4.06
N THR A 113 -9.82 -3.05 -4.64
CA THR A 113 -10.73 -2.07 -4.02
C THR A 113 -11.32 -2.57 -2.71
N ARG A 114 -11.54 -3.87 -2.59
CA ARG A 114 -12.12 -4.50 -1.41
C ARG A 114 -11.34 -4.21 -0.14
N VAL A 115 -10.03 -4.09 -0.25
CA VAL A 115 -9.15 -3.82 0.90
C VAL A 115 -8.51 -2.43 0.82
N GLY A 116 -8.91 -1.60 -0.15
CA GLY A 116 -8.36 -0.25 -0.31
C GLY A 116 -6.90 -0.25 -0.70
N GLN A 117 -6.51 -1.06 -1.68
CA GLN A 117 -5.13 -1.18 -2.13
C GLN A 117 -5.03 -1.14 -3.65
N VAL A 118 -3.88 -0.69 -4.12
CA VAL A 118 -3.44 -0.80 -5.52
C VAL A 118 -2.12 -1.55 -5.51
N HIS A 119 -2.00 -2.59 -6.32
CA HIS A 119 -0.81 -3.43 -6.39
C HIS A 119 -0.08 -3.19 -7.71
N PHE A 120 1.23 -2.99 -7.61
CA PHE A 120 2.12 -2.78 -8.75
C PHE A 120 3.16 -3.89 -8.76
N PHE A 121 3.19 -4.70 -9.81
CA PHE A 121 4.17 -5.77 -9.94
C PHE A 121 5.04 -5.55 -11.16
N TYR A 122 6.36 -5.58 -10.94
CA TYR A 122 7.39 -5.51 -11.96
C TYR A 122 7.90 -6.90 -12.29
N ARG A 123 8.36 -7.04 -13.50
CA ARG A 123 8.97 -8.26 -13.97
C ARG A 123 10.48 -8.20 -13.87
#